data_05bec06179485825053baf42c0a1e251
#
_entry.id   05bec06179485825053baf42c0a1e251
#
_cell.length_a   1.000
_cell.length_b   1.000
_cell.length_c   1.000
_cell.angle_alpha   90.00
_cell.angle_beta   90.00
_cell.angle_gamma   90.00
#
_symmetry.space_group_name_H-M   'P 1'
#
loop_
_entity.id
_entity.type
_entity.pdbx_description
1 polymer ?
#
loop_
_entity_poly.entity_id
_entity_poly.type
_entity_poly.pdbx_seq_one_letter_code
_entity_poly.pdbx_strand_id
1 'polypeptide(L)'
;MIKIVIIATICLVSIGSFGQNQASNWYFGFGAGIKFNPLDNSVTSVSDGQLSTIEGCTSISDDSGNLLFYTDGRFVYDRSGNVMPNGSNLYGDKSSTQSAIIIPNPENLNIYYVFTVDTSVIQDDPDYGFNYSIVDMRLIGGLGDVTTKNSPLLSDSSEKISAVVKDCESKSIWVITFSSEDGLPQTTNHPFNTFYAYEVTATGVNPTPVTRTFDVDISDGRGYLKFSPDGTKLVCANATSGLYLYDFDASSGEVSNQKEIPINFSISLSKPQSAYGVEFSQNNKLLYVSTYYNPNQQDFDVASAQYGSLLQYDLTAPN
;
A
#
# COMPACT_ATOMS: atom_id res chain seq x y z
N MET A 1 32.35 -28.55 -52.89
CA MET A 1 32.26 -27.65 -51.74
C MET A 1 30.83 -27.15 -51.63
N ILE A 2 30.06 -27.73 -50.71
CA ILE A 2 28.69 -27.37 -50.49
C ILE A 2 28.72 -26.30 -49.38
N LYS A 3 28.28 -25.07 -49.69
CA LYS A 3 28.11 -24.00 -48.70
C LYS A 3 26.79 -24.24 -47.97
N ILE A 4 26.88 -24.62 -46.71
CA ILE A 4 25.71 -24.66 -45.78
C ILE A 4 25.44 -23.24 -45.34
N VAL A 5 24.29 -22.69 -45.76
CA VAL A 5 23.77 -21.44 -45.27
C VAL A 5 22.92 -21.77 -44.04
N ILE A 6 23.40 -21.42 -42.85
CA ILE A 6 22.64 -21.52 -41.62
C ILE A 6 21.76 -20.26 -41.55
N ILE A 7 20.45 -20.42 -41.79
CA ILE A 7 19.44 -19.38 -41.51
C ILE A 7 19.11 -19.46 -40.01
N ALA A 8 19.65 -18.54 -39.25
CA ALA A 8 19.25 -18.35 -37.87
C ALA A 8 17.86 -17.65 -37.86
N THR A 9 16.82 -18.42 -37.67
CA THR A 9 15.49 -17.87 -37.42
C THR A 9 15.48 -17.32 -35.98
N ILE A 10 15.65 -16.02 -35.86
CA ILE A 10 15.43 -15.31 -34.59
C ILE A 10 13.92 -15.28 -34.39
N CYS A 11 13.39 -16.17 -33.53
CA CYS A 11 12.06 -16.02 -32.99
C CYS A 11 12.07 -14.77 -32.10
N LEU A 12 11.61 -13.66 -32.65
CA LEU A 12 11.15 -12.51 -31.85
C LEU A 12 9.91 -12.97 -31.13
N VAL A 13 10.09 -13.54 -29.92
CA VAL A 13 9.03 -13.63 -28.93
C VAL A 13 8.79 -12.20 -28.52
N SER A 14 7.77 -11.56 -29.07
CA SER A 14 7.20 -10.36 -28.48
C SER A 14 6.69 -10.77 -27.09
N ILE A 15 7.48 -10.49 -26.07
CA ILE A 15 7.00 -10.50 -24.70
C ILE A 15 6.01 -9.35 -24.66
N GLY A 16 4.74 -9.67 -24.90
CA GLY A 16 3.65 -8.76 -24.63
C GLY A 16 3.74 -8.42 -23.14
N SER A 17 4.12 -7.19 -22.82
CA SER A 17 3.93 -6.66 -21.48
C SER A 17 2.42 -6.58 -21.27
N PHE A 18 1.85 -7.66 -20.75
CA PHE A 18 0.48 -7.61 -20.27
C PHE A 18 0.47 -6.67 -19.06
N GLY A 19 -0.22 -5.55 -19.19
CA GLY A 19 -0.52 -4.71 -18.04
C GLY A 19 -1.13 -5.59 -16.95
N GLN A 20 -0.85 -5.28 -15.70
CA GLN A 20 -1.40 -6.03 -14.57
C GLN A 20 -2.90 -5.77 -14.50
N ASN A 21 -3.69 -6.63 -15.14
CA ASN A 21 -5.16 -6.52 -15.18
C ASN A 21 -5.77 -6.63 -13.77
N GLN A 22 -5.01 -7.11 -12.79
CA GLN A 22 -5.42 -7.17 -11.38
C GLN A 22 -5.77 -5.79 -10.79
N ALA A 23 -5.29 -4.70 -11.38
CA ALA A 23 -5.60 -3.32 -10.99
C ALA A 23 -6.64 -2.65 -11.92
N SER A 24 -7.45 -3.41 -12.66
CA SER A 24 -8.40 -2.86 -13.63
C SER A 24 -9.62 -2.18 -13.00
N ASN A 25 -9.95 -2.49 -11.75
CA ASN A 25 -11.09 -1.89 -11.05
C ASN A 25 -10.61 -1.22 -9.77
N TRP A 26 -10.94 0.06 -9.60
CA TRP A 26 -10.64 0.84 -8.40
C TRP A 26 -11.94 1.30 -7.78
N TYR A 27 -12.17 0.92 -6.53
CA TYR A 27 -13.29 1.40 -5.72
C TYR A 27 -12.75 2.23 -4.55
N PHE A 28 -13.38 3.37 -4.27
CA PHE A 28 -12.92 4.32 -3.25
C PHE A 28 -14.04 5.21 -2.73
N GLY A 29 -13.79 5.90 -1.61
CA GLY A 29 -14.65 6.92 -1.04
C GLY A 29 -16.06 6.40 -0.69
N PHE A 30 -17.08 7.06 -1.19
CA PHE A 30 -18.49 6.76 -0.92
C PHE A 30 -19.16 6.21 -2.18
N GLY A 31 -18.90 4.94 -2.49
CA GLY A 31 -19.49 4.22 -3.62
C GLY A 31 -18.92 4.57 -4.99
N ALA A 32 -17.88 5.38 -5.08
CA ALA A 32 -17.25 5.75 -6.33
C ALA A 32 -16.24 4.71 -6.81
N GLY A 33 -16.00 4.67 -8.13
CA GLY A 33 -14.95 3.83 -8.69
C GLY A 33 -14.59 4.20 -10.12
N ILE A 34 -13.52 3.58 -10.58
CA ILE A 34 -13.00 3.70 -11.95
C ILE A 34 -12.68 2.30 -12.46
N LYS A 35 -13.08 2.03 -13.69
CA LYS A 35 -12.76 0.81 -14.40
C LYS A 35 -11.89 1.11 -15.62
N PHE A 36 -10.73 0.46 -15.67
CA PHE A 36 -9.82 0.47 -16.82
C PHE A 36 -10.13 -0.76 -17.69
N ASN A 37 -10.35 -0.55 -18.97
CA ASN A 37 -10.55 -1.64 -19.90
C ASN A 37 -9.22 -2.02 -20.55
N PRO A 38 -8.67 -3.20 -20.28
CA PRO A 38 -7.37 -3.60 -20.83
C PRO A 38 -7.36 -3.84 -22.34
N LEU A 39 -8.54 -3.98 -22.97
CA LEU A 39 -8.64 -4.26 -24.41
C LEU A 39 -8.52 -3.02 -25.29
N ASP A 40 -9.01 -1.88 -24.83
CA ASP A 40 -9.05 -0.63 -25.60
C ASP A 40 -8.47 0.58 -24.86
N ASN A 41 -7.94 0.35 -23.64
CA ASN A 41 -7.42 1.39 -22.74
C ASN A 41 -8.44 2.47 -22.36
N SER A 42 -9.73 2.19 -22.52
CA SER A 42 -10.76 3.13 -22.07
C SER A 42 -10.88 3.16 -20.56
N VAL A 43 -11.32 4.29 -20.03
CA VAL A 43 -11.56 4.50 -18.60
C VAL A 43 -13.02 4.89 -18.41
N THR A 44 -13.72 4.19 -17.53
CA THR A 44 -15.11 4.49 -17.20
C THR A 44 -15.28 4.71 -15.71
N SER A 45 -16.10 5.70 -15.35
CA SER A 45 -16.53 5.87 -13.96
C SER A 45 -17.63 4.88 -13.62
N VAL A 46 -17.61 4.37 -12.39
CA VAL A 46 -18.65 3.53 -11.80
C VAL A 46 -19.10 4.12 -10.47
N SER A 47 -20.36 3.87 -10.09
CA SER A 47 -20.96 4.42 -8.87
C SER A 47 -21.77 3.35 -8.13
N ASP A 48 -21.41 2.10 -8.30
CA ASP A 48 -22.08 0.92 -7.74
C ASP A 48 -21.32 0.31 -6.55
N GLY A 49 -20.19 0.93 -6.15
CA GLY A 49 -19.39 0.52 -4.99
C GLY A 49 -20.16 0.64 -3.68
N GLN A 50 -19.81 -0.17 -2.72
CA GLN A 50 -20.42 -0.19 -1.38
C GLN A 50 -19.50 0.37 -0.29
N LEU A 51 -18.29 0.82 -0.67
CA LEU A 51 -17.36 1.44 0.27
C LEU A 51 -17.97 2.70 0.90
N SER A 52 -17.69 2.88 2.17
CA SER A 52 -17.95 4.12 2.91
C SER A 52 -16.71 4.44 3.73
N THR A 53 -15.68 4.96 3.05
CA THR A 53 -14.37 5.23 3.64
C THR A 53 -13.93 6.65 3.32
N ILE A 54 -13.15 7.23 4.23
CA ILE A 54 -12.60 8.57 4.11
C ILE A 54 -11.25 8.51 3.38
N GLU A 55 -10.46 7.48 3.67
CA GLU A 55 -9.07 7.33 3.19
C GLU A 55 -8.81 5.93 2.61
N GLY A 56 -8.11 5.06 3.32
CA GLY A 56 -7.57 3.81 2.84
C GLY A 56 -8.61 2.81 2.33
N CYS A 57 -8.37 2.28 1.13
CA CYS A 57 -9.16 1.21 0.53
C CYS A 57 -8.36 0.52 -0.56
N THR A 58 -8.79 -0.68 -0.94
CA THR A 58 -8.14 -1.44 -2.00
C THR A 58 -9.12 -2.34 -2.72
N SER A 59 -8.84 -2.64 -3.99
CA SER A 59 -9.60 -3.56 -4.81
C SER A 59 -8.67 -4.46 -5.61
N ILE A 60 -9.15 -5.64 -5.98
CA ILE A 60 -8.39 -6.57 -6.80
C ILE A 60 -9.25 -7.20 -7.88
N SER A 61 -8.66 -7.41 -9.05
CA SER A 61 -9.27 -8.07 -10.19
C SER A 61 -8.49 -9.34 -10.55
N ASP A 62 -9.09 -10.21 -11.34
CA ASP A 62 -8.42 -11.37 -11.93
C ASP A 62 -7.49 -10.97 -13.09
N ASP A 63 -6.77 -11.94 -13.65
CA ASP A 63 -5.86 -11.75 -14.80
C ASP A 63 -6.57 -11.27 -16.07
N SER A 64 -7.89 -11.37 -16.13
CA SER A 64 -8.73 -10.87 -17.22
C SER A 64 -9.28 -9.46 -16.96
N GLY A 65 -9.01 -8.88 -15.78
CA GLY A 65 -9.48 -7.56 -15.37
C GLY A 65 -10.91 -7.57 -14.78
N ASN A 66 -11.48 -8.75 -14.47
CA ASN A 66 -12.77 -8.79 -13.79
C ASN A 66 -12.56 -8.57 -12.29
N LEU A 67 -13.39 -7.73 -11.69
CA LEU A 67 -13.38 -7.50 -10.25
C LEU A 67 -13.57 -8.82 -9.49
N LEU A 68 -12.73 -9.08 -8.52
CA LEU A 68 -12.88 -10.16 -7.56
C LEU A 68 -13.56 -9.69 -6.29
N PHE A 69 -12.94 -8.73 -5.60
CA PHE A 69 -13.46 -8.12 -4.38
C PHE A 69 -12.73 -6.81 -4.06
N TYR A 70 -13.25 -6.09 -3.08
CA TYR A 70 -12.67 -4.83 -2.60
C TYR A 70 -12.98 -4.64 -1.12
N THR A 71 -12.21 -3.76 -0.45
CA THR A 71 -12.30 -3.57 0.99
C THR A 71 -11.86 -2.17 1.42
N ASP A 72 -12.42 -1.67 2.52
CA ASP A 72 -11.97 -0.50 3.27
C ASP A 72 -11.17 -0.89 4.54
N GLY A 73 -10.81 -2.16 4.66
CA GLY A 73 -10.13 -2.71 5.84
C GLY A 73 -11.07 -3.14 6.96
N ARG A 74 -12.36 -2.77 6.92
CA ARG A 74 -13.40 -3.18 7.90
C ARG A 74 -14.40 -4.17 7.33
N PHE A 75 -14.72 -4.02 6.04
CA PHE A 75 -15.63 -4.87 5.30
C PHE A 75 -14.97 -5.36 4.03
N VAL A 76 -15.19 -6.62 3.68
CA VAL A 76 -14.81 -7.19 2.39
C VAL A 76 -16.08 -7.38 1.57
N TYR A 77 -16.14 -6.73 0.41
CA TYR A 77 -17.28 -6.79 -0.51
C TYR A 77 -16.92 -7.66 -1.72
N ASP A 78 -17.80 -8.58 -2.07
CA ASP A 78 -17.68 -9.38 -3.28
C ASP A 78 -17.92 -8.52 -4.56
N ARG A 79 -17.69 -9.10 -5.72
CA ARG A 79 -17.90 -8.42 -7.01
C ARG A 79 -19.37 -8.01 -7.29
N SER A 80 -20.32 -8.52 -6.51
CA SER A 80 -21.74 -8.17 -6.61
C SER A 80 -22.13 -7.05 -5.64
N GLY A 81 -21.18 -6.55 -4.85
CA GLY A 81 -21.39 -5.51 -3.86
C GLY A 81 -21.98 -5.99 -2.53
N ASN A 82 -22.02 -7.30 -2.28
CA ASN A 82 -22.46 -7.82 -0.99
C ASN A 82 -21.26 -7.99 -0.06
N VAL A 83 -21.46 -7.79 1.23
CA VAL A 83 -20.46 -8.17 2.22
C VAL A 83 -20.25 -9.68 2.15
N MET A 84 -19.00 -10.13 1.97
CA MET A 84 -18.68 -11.56 1.98
C MET A 84 -19.09 -12.19 3.31
N PRO A 85 -19.46 -13.48 3.34
CA PRO A 85 -19.57 -14.19 4.60
C PRO A 85 -18.30 -13.98 5.43
N ASN A 86 -18.46 -13.76 6.74
CA ASN A 86 -17.40 -13.40 7.69
C ASN A 86 -16.58 -12.14 7.35
N GLY A 87 -16.89 -11.44 6.25
CA GLY A 87 -16.17 -10.28 5.74
C GLY A 87 -16.51 -8.93 6.43
N SER A 88 -17.01 -8.96 7.65
CA SER A 88 -17.26 -7.77 8.47
C SER A 88 -16.35 -7.75 9.70
N ASN A 89 -16.14 -6.56 10.28
CA ASN A 89 -15.32 -6.37 11.47
C ASN A 89 -13.85 -6.85 11.29
N LEU A 90 -13.25 -6.55 10.16
CA LEU A 90 -11.82 -6.59 10.02
C LEU A 90 -11.22 -5.39 10.76
N TYR A 91 -9.95 -5.48 11.14
CA TYR A 91 -9.27 -4.54 12.04
C TYR A 91 -8.53 -3.41 11.31
N GLY A 92 -9.08 -2.90 10.21
CA GLY A 92 -8.70 -1.63 9.62
C GLY A 92 -9.68 -0.53 10.04
N ASP A 93 -9.39 0.71 9.68
CA ASP A 93 -10.28 1.85 9.93
C ASP A 93 -10.54 2.70 8.68
N LYS A 94 -11.72 3.32 8.61
CA LYS A 94 -12.15 4.18 7.49
C LYS A 94 -11.32 5.45 7.33
N SER A 95 -10.60 5.86 8.37
CA SER A 95 -9.75 7.05 8.42
C SER A 95 -8.26 6.69 8.43
N SER A 96 -7.92 5.40 8.45
CA SER A 96 -6.53 4.97 8.32
C SER A 96 -6.03 5.28 6.90
N THR A 97 -4.89 5.95 6.79
CA THR A 97 -4.32 6.45 5.53
C THR A 97 -4.18 5.34 4.46
N GLN A 98 -3.75 4.14 4.86
CA GLN A 98 -3.61 2.97 3.98
C GLN A 98 -4.27 1.74 4.63
N SER A 99 -5.50 1.86 5.09
CA SER A 99 -6.27 0.91 5.91
C SER A 99 -6.08 -0.56 5.56
N ALA A 100 -5.95 -0.91 4.28
CA ALA A 100 -5.79 -2.29 3.85
C ALA A 100 -4.97 -2.43 2.56
N ILE A 101 -4.32 -3.61 2.41
CA ILE A 101 -3.74 -4.06 1.15
C ILE A 101 -4.11 -5.53 0.89
N ILE A 102 -4.41 -5.86 -0.37
CA ILE A 102 -4.74 -7.22 -0.80
C ILE A 102 -3.50 -7.86 -1.44
N ILE A 103 -3.08 -9.00 -0.92
CA ILE A 103 -1.92 -9.75 -1.39
C ILE A 103 -2.37 -11.13 -1.88
N PRO A 104 -2.16 -11.50 -3.15
CA PRO A 104 -2.45 -12.84 -3.62
C PRO A 104 -1.48 -13.86 -3.02
N ASN A 105 -1.94 -15.09 -2.79
CA ASN A 105 -1.02 -16.18 -2.50
C ASN A 105 -0.17 -16.48 -3.74
N PRO A 106 1.17 -16.55 -3.65
CA PRO A 106 2.07 -16.69 -4.79
C PRO A 106 1.81 -17.90 -5.71
N GLU A 107 1.26 -18.99 -5.19
CA GLU A 107 1.00 -20.23 -5.95
C GLU A 107 -0.48 -20.63 -6.01
N ASN A 108 -1.35 -19.97 -5.25
CA ASN A 108 -2.77 -20.26 -5.24
C ASN A 108 -3.61 -19.02 -5.51
N LEU A 109 -3.93 -18.80 -6.78
CA LEU A 109 -4.69 -17.63 -7.27
C LEU A 109 -6.12 -17.52 -6.73
N ASN A 110 -6.57 -18.45 -5.90
CA ASN A 110 -7.86 -18.37 -5.24
C ASN A 110 -7.77 -17.91 -3.78
N ILE A 111 -6.56 -17.79 -3.24
CA ILE A 111 -6.32 -17.37 -1.86
C ILE A 111 -5.69 -15.98 -1.85
N TYR A 112 -6.26 -15.10 -1.03
CA TYR A 112 -5.79 -13.74 -0.84
C TYR A 112 -5.64 -13.43 0.64
N TYR A 113 -4.64 -12.63 0.97
CA TYR A 113 -4.43 -12.08 2.30
C TYR A 113 -4.85 -10.60 2.27
N VAL A 114 -5.73 -10.22 3.16
CA VAL A 114 -6.09 -8.82 3.41
C VAL A 114 -5.35 -8.39 4.66
N PHE A 115 -4.29 -7.63 4.51
CA PHE A 115 -3.59 -7.00 5.63
C PHE A 115 -4.28 -5.70 5.98
N THR A 116 -4.37 -5.41 7.26
CA THR A 116 -5.02 -4.20 7.79
C THR A 116 -4.16 -3.50 8.81
N VAL A 117 -4.19 -2.18 8.76
CA VAL A 117 -3.65 -1.27 9.77
C VAL A 117 -4.77 -0.36 10.28
N ASP A 118 -4.78 -0.16 11.57
CA ASP A 118 -5.76 0.68 12.24
C ASP A 118 -5.34 2.16 12.22
N THR A 119 -6.14 3.04 12.80
CA THR A 119 -5.80 4.44 13.04
C THR A 119 -5.45 4.67 14.49
N SER A 120 -4.36 5.37 14.73
CA SER A 120 -3.91 5.73 16.08
C SER A 120 -4.55 7.00 16.64
N VAL A 121 -5.46 7.65 15.90
CA VAL A 121 -5.89 9.04 16.17
C VAL A 121 -7.19 9.17 16.98
N ILE A 122 -8.01 8.12 17.11
CA ILE A 122 -9.33 8.21 17.72
C ILE A 122 -9.30 7.69 19.16
N GLN A 123 -9.48 8.58 20.13
CA GLN A 123 -9.32 8.35 21.56
C GLN A 123 -10.23 7.27 22.19
N ASP A 124 -11.29 6.83 21.53
CA ASP A 124 -12.27 5.87 22.06
C ASP A 124 -12.36 4.57 21.26
N ASP A 125 -11.51 4.38 20.26
CA ASP A 125 -11.45 3.16 19.44
C ASP A 125 -10.31 2.26 19.94
N PRO A 126 -10.52 0.95 20.11
CA PRO A 126 -9.43 0.03 20.44
C PRO A 126 -8.39 0.05 19.34
N ASP A 127 -7.13 0.21 19.69
CA ASP A 127 -6.03 0.02 18.77
C ASP A 127 -5.91 -1.46 18.44
N TYR A 128 -6.11 -1.81 17.17
CA TYR A 128 -6.05 -3.19 16.70
C TYR A 128 -4.70 -3.54 16.06
N GLY A 129 -3.84 -2.56 15.81
CA GLY A 129 -2.50 -2.76 15.28
C GLY A 129 -2.47 -3.31 13.85
N PHE A 130 -1.51 -4.20 13.58
CA PHE A 130 -1.30 -4.81 12.26
C PHE A 130 -1.77 -6.26 12.24
N ASN A 131 -2.68 -6.57 11.32
CA ASN A 131 -3.33 -7.87 11.23
C ASN A 131 -3.44 -8.35 9.79
N TYR A 132 -3.77 -9.63 9.59
CA TYR A 132 -4.20 -10.12 8.29
C TYR A 132 -5.42 -11.04 8.39
N SER A 133 -6.19 -11.08 7.33
CA SER A 133 -7.32 -12.00 7.13
C SER A 133 -7.13 -12.78 5.84
N ILE A 134 -7.74 -13.96 5.72
CA ILE A 134 -7.62 -14.83 4.54
C ILE A 134 -8.97 -14.90 3.83
N VAL A 135 -8.97 -14.62 2.53
CA VAL A 135 -10.11 -14.75 1.62
C VAL A 135 -9.88 -15.96 0.71
N ASP A 136 -10.87 -16.86 0.63
CA ASP A 136 -10.87 -18.00 -0.29
C ASP A 136 -11.96 -17.80 -1.37
N MET A 137 -11.53 -17.50 -2.59
CA MET A 137 -12.41 -17.21 -3.73
C MET A 137 -13.10 -18.46 -4.31
N ARG A 138 -12.75 -19.68 -3.88
CA ARG A 138 -13.44 -20.93 -4.32
C ARG A 138 -14.80 -21.08 -3.69
N LEU A 139 -15.01 -20.40 -2.57
CA LEU A 139 -16.24 -20.50 -1.78
C LEU A 139 -17.38 -19.65 -2.36
N ILE A 140 -18.59 -19.94 -1.93
CA ILE A 140 -19.82 -19.21 -2.34
C ILE A 140 -19.96 -19.05 -3.86
N GLY A 141 -19.64 -20.11 -4.62
CA GLY A 141 -19.74 -20.08 -6.09
C GLY A 141 -18.78 -19.11 -6.78
N GLY A 142 -17.63 -18.82 -6.14
CA GLY A 142 -16.62 -17.89 -6.64
C GLY A 142 -16.88 -16.43 -6.24
N LEU A 143 -17.73 -16.19 -5.25
CA LEU A 143 -17.92 -14.86 -4.64
C LEU A 143 -16.96 -14.65 -3.44
N GLY A 144 -16.44 -15.75 -2.87
CA GLY A 144 -15.46 -15.72 -1.79
C GLY A 144 -16.06 -15.73 -0.39
N ASP A 145 -15.21 -16.11 0.57
CA ASP A 145 -15.51 -16.09 2.01
C ASP A 145 -14.23 -15.75 2.78
N VAL A 146 -14.35 -15.05 3.90
CA VAL A 146 -13.24 -14.78 4.82
C VAL A 146 -13.10 -15.98 5.77
N THR A 147 -12.12 -16.83 5.49
CA THR A 147 -11.92 -18.12 6.21
C THR A 147 -11.13 -17.99 7.50
N THR A 148 -10.28 -16.97 7.59
CA THR A 148 -9.52 -16.59 8.79
C THR A 148 -9.60 -15.09 8.91
N LYS A 149 -9.83 -14.58 10.11
CA LYS A 149 -10.02 -13.15 10.33
C LYS A 149 -9.13 -12.62 11.45
N ASN A 150 -8.52 -11.46 11.21
CA ASN A 150 -7.79 -10.66 12.20
C ASN A 150 -6.68 -11.45 12.91
N SER A 151 -5.87 -12.20 12.15
CA SER A 151 -4.66 -12.83 12.68
C SER A 151 -3.63 -11.75 13.04
N PRO A 152 -3.26 -11.59 14.32
CA PRO A 152 -2.44 -10.50 14.77
C PRO A 152 -0.97 -10.70 14.38
N LEU A 153 -0.30 -9.60 14.00
CA LEU A 153 1.14 -9.53 13.73
C LEU A 153 1.84 -8.53 14.65
N LEU A 154 1.25 -7.35 14.88
CA LEU A 154 1.73 -6.34 15.84
C LEU A 154 0.56 -5.80 16.65
N SER A 155 0.82 -5.41 17.89
CA SER A 155 -0.22 -4.85 18.78
C SER A 155 -0.55 -3.39 18.44
N ASP A 156 0.38 -2.67 17.80
CA ASP A 156 0.19 -1.32 17.29
C ASP A 156 0.97 -1.16 15.98
N SER A 157 0.50 -0.28 15.11
CA SER A 157 1.22 0.12 13.89
C SER A 157 0.78 1.51 13.45
N SER A 158 1.64 2.16 12.67
CA SER A 158 1.22 3.35 11.94
C SER A 158 0.16 2.99 10.88
N GLU A 159 -0.49 4.00 10.33
CA GLU A 159 -1.47 3.86 9.24
C GLU A 159 -0.83 3.53 7.88
N LYS A 160 0.35 2.93 7.88
CA LYS A 160 1.22 2.73 6.72
C LYS A 160 1.38 1.27 6.39
N ILE A 161 1.12 0.93 5.14
CA ILE A 161 1.34 -0.42 4.63
C ILE A 161 1.72 -0.38 3.15
N SER A 162 2.70 -1.17 2.75
CA SER A 162 3.09 -1.31 1.35
C SER A 162 3.55 -2.73 1.06
N ALA A 163 3.61 -3.09 -0.22
CA ALA A 163 4.09 -4.42 -0.60
C ALA A 163 4.92 -4.38 -1.88
N VAL A 164 5.83 -5.34 -2.01
CA VAL A 164 6.68 -5.52 -3.17
C VAL A 164 6.98 -7.00 -3.40
N VAL A 165 7.07 -7.41 -4.66
CA VAL A 165 7.48 -8.78 -5.02
C VAL A 165 8.96 -8.97 -4.65
N LYS A 166 9.26 -10.06 -3.96
CA LYS A 166 10.63 -10.43 -3.58
C LYS A 166 11.48 -10.76 -4.79
N ASP A 167 11.01 -11.72 -5.58
CA ASP A 167 11.67 -12.19 -6.78
C ASP A 167 10.68 -12.93 -7.72
N CYS A 168 11.09 -13.15 -8.96
CA CYS A 168 10.26 -13.84 -9.95
C CYS A 168 10.26 -15.37 -9.81
N GLU A 169 11.20 -15.94 -9.07
CA GLU A 169 11.34 -17.38 -8.90
C GLU A 169 10.41 -17.90 -7.80
N SER A 170 10.56 -17.38 -6.59
CA SER A 170 9.71 -17.76 -5.46
C SER A 170 8.32 -17.13 -5.53
N LYS A 171 8.19 -16.00 -6.28
CA LYS A 171 7.00 -15.14 -6.32
C LYS A 171 6.55 -14.67 -4.94
N SER A 172 7.39 -14.83 -3.93
CA SER A 172 7.12 -14.34 -2.57
C SER A 172 6.96 -12.82 -2.58
N ILE A 173 6.20 -12.31 -1.64
CA ILE A 173 5.85 -10.89 -1.55
C ILE A 173 6.21 -10.40 -0.16
N TRP A 174 6.96 -9.31 -0.09
CA TRP A 174 7.15 -8.58 1.15
C TRP A 174 5.97 -7.65 1.39
N VAL A 175 5.42 -7.71 2.60
CA VAL A 175 4.45 -6.73 3.11
C VAL A 175 5.11 -6.02 4.28
N ILE A 176 5.17 -4.69 4.21
CA ILE A 176 5.89 -3.88 5.18
C ILE A 176 4.96 -2.87 5.85
N THR A 177 5.13 -2.70 7.15
CA THR A 177 4.51 -1.65 7.94
C THR A 177 5.56 -0.94 8.80
N PHE A 178 5.15 0.10 9.51
CA PHE A 178 6.02 0.92 10.35
C PHE A 178 5.39 1.05 11.73
N SER A 179 6.17 0.75 12.79
CA SER A 179 5.70 0.70 14.16
C SER A 179 6.80 1.14 15.16
N SER A 180 6.55 1.02 16.44
CA SER A 180 7.56 1.11 17.50
C SER A 180 8.53 -0.08 17.46
N GLU A 181 9.67 0.01 18.14
CA GLU A 181 10.72 -1.04 18.14
C GLU A 181 10.21 -2.39 18.65
N ASP A 182 9.29 -2.38 19.57
CA ASP A 182 8.69 -3.59 20.18
C ASP A 182 7.29 -3.93 19.66
N GLY A 183 6.74 -3.13 18.72
CA GLY A 183 5.39 -3.31 18.16
C GLY A 183 4.27 -3.10 19.17
N LEU A 184 4.57 -2.45 20.30
CA LEU A 184 3.60 -2.09 21.34
C LEU A 184 3.02 -0.70 21.08
N PRO A 185 1.89 -0.35 21.74
CA PRO A 185 1.23 0.93 21.56
C PRO A 185 2.15 2.12 21.71
N GLN A 186 2.02 3.04 20.74
CA GLN A 186 2.83 4.26 20.67
C GLN A 186 2.67 5.11 21.95
N THR A 187 3.81 5.48 22.51
CA THR A 187 3.92 6.42 23.63
C THR A 187 5.11 7.33 23.42
N THR A 188 5.30 8.30 24.30
CA THR A 188 6.53 9.14 24.29
C THR A 188 7.82 8.34 24.39
N ASN A 189 7.76 7.14 24.99
CA ASN A 189 8.92 6.24 25.13
C ASN A 189 8.94 5.12 24.05
N HIS A 190 7.92 5.04 23.22
CA HIS A 190 7.75 4.07 22.14
C HIS A 190 7.33 4.80 20.86
N PRO A 191 8.21 5.64 20.25
CA PRO A 191 7.90 6.31 19.00
C PRO A 191 7.87 5.30 17.84
N PHE A 192 7.23 5.67 16.75
CA PHE A 192 7.37 4.91 15.52
C PHE A 192 8.77 5.16 14.91
N ASN A 193 9.56 4.11 14.80
CA ASN A 193 10.94 4.17 14.32
C ASN A 193 11.42 2.89 13.64
N THR A 194 10.58 1.86 13.57
CA THR A 194 10.95 0.51 13.12
C THR A 194 10.09 0.02 11.99
N PHE A 195 10.71 -0.45 10.91
CA PHE A 195 10.04 -1.18 9.84
C PHE A 195 9.95 -2.66 10.19
N TYR A 196 8.80 -3.27 9.82
CA TYR A 196 8.51 -4.69 9.95
C TYR A 196 8.13 -5.24 8.59
N ALA A 197 8.99 -6.04 7.98
CA ALA A 197 8.77 -6.69 6.68
C ALA A 197 8.42 -8.16 6.88
N TYR A 198 7.19 -8.53 6.51
CA TYR A 198 6.66 -9.89 6.59
C TYR A 198 6.66 -10.53 5.21
N GLU A 199 7.19 -11.74 5.09
CA GLU A 199 7.20 -12.48 3.83
C GLU A 199 5.90 -13.29 3.68
N VAL A 200 5.22 -13.08 2.55
CA VAL A 200 4.10 -13.93 2.11
C VAL A 200 4.63 -14.91 1.09
N THR A 201 4.55 -16.20 1.42
CA THR A 201 5.02 -17.30 0.58
C THR A 201 3.86 -18.15 0.09
N ALA A 202 4.13 -19.17 -0.71
CA ALA A 202 3.14 -20.18 -1.11
C ALA A 202 2.45 -20.86 0.08
N THR A 203 3.17 -21.00 1.20
CA THR A 203 2.65 -21.64 2.42
C THR A 203 1.91 -20.70 3.35
N GLY A 204 1.95 -19.39 3.09
CA GLY A 204 1.25 -18.37 3.86
C GLY A 204 2.14 -17.24 4.34
N VAL A 205 1.64 -16.48 5.30
CA VAL A 205 2.34 -15.36 5.94
C VAL A 205 3.36 -15.91 6.94
N ASN A 206 4.63 -15.56 6.76
CA ASN A 206 5.65 -15.85 7.77
C ASN A 206 5.44 -14.88 8.96
N PRO A 207 5.15 -15.37 10.17
CA PRO A 207 4.87 -14.49 11.31
C PRO A 207 6.12 -13.82 11.89
N THR A 208 7.32 -14.22 11.44
CA THR A 208 8.58 -13.63 11.91
C THR A 208 9.05 -12.60 10.90
N PRO A 209 8.98 -11.28 11.22
CA PRO A 209 9.39 -10.22 10.31
C PRO A 209 10.91 -10.05 10.27
N VAL A 210 11.39 -9.47 9.18
CA VAL A 210 12.67 -8.76 9.15
C VAL A 210 12.43 -7.36 9.69
N THR A 211 13.20 -6.93 10.69
CA THR A 211 13.02 -5.63 11.36
C THR A 211 14.20 -4.71 11.18
N ARG A 212 13.95 -3.41 11.10
CA ARG A 212 14.99 -2.40 11.08
C ARG A 212 14.55 -1.13 11.82
N THR A 213 15.25 -0.81 12.90
CA THR A 213 15.05 0.41 13.69
C THR A 213 15.99 1.52 13.18
N PHE A 214 15.49 2.76 13.15
CA PHE A 214 16.22 3.96 12.80
C PHE A 214 16.19 4.95 13.95
N ASP A 215 17.21 5.81 14.01
CA ASP A 215 17.29 6.88 15.00
C ASP A 215 16.44 8.08 14.55
N VAL A 216 15.11 7.85 14.51
CA VAL A 216 14.10 8.85 14.15
C VAL A 216 12.84 8.56 14.94
N ASP A 217 12.28 9.60 15.53
CA ASP A 217 11.05 9.50 16.31
C ASP A 217 9.88 10.08 15.51
N ILE A 218 9.03 9.20 14.98
CA ILE A 218 7.81 9.59 14.29
C ILE A 218 6.67 9.57 15.30
N SER A 219 6.10 10.73 15.56
CA SER A 219 5.01 10.90 16.54
C SER A 219 3.60 10.79 15.93
N ASP A 220 3.49 10.75 14.62
CA ASP A 220 2.22 10.72 13.90
C ASP A 220 2.21 9.55 12.89
N GLY A 221 1.31 8.61 13.09
CA GLY A 221 1.17 7.41 12.27
C GLY A 221 0.73 7.66 10.84
N ARG A 222 0.13 8.83 10.56
CA ARG A 222 -0.45 9.17 9.26
C ARG A 222 0.59 9.42 8.17
N GLY A 223 0.18 9.21 6.93
CA GLY A 223 0.97 9.40 5.72
C GLY A 223 1.30 8.09 5.01
N TYR A 224 1.70 8.18 3.76
CA TYR A 224 1.90 7.03 2.89
C TYR A 224 3.28 6.38 3.06
N LEU A 225 3.31 5.07 2.94
CA LEU A 225 4.48 4.23 2.73
C LEU A 225 4.41 3.61 1.34
N LYS A 226 5.46 3.76 0.53
CA LYS A 226 5.43 3.30 -0.85
C LYS A 226 6.77 2.75 -1.31
N PHE A 227 6.76 1.58 -1.95
CA PHE A 227 7.90 1.06 -2.68
C PHE A 227 8.04 1.72 -4.06
N SER A 228 9.28 1.86 -4.52
CA SER A 228 9.54 2.16 -5.93
C SER A 228 9.12 1.01 -6.84
N PRO A 229 8.76 1.27 -8.11
CA PRO A 229 8.37 0.22 -9.05
C PRO A 229 9.37 -0.92 -9.24
N ASP A 230 10.67 -0.64 -9.09
CA ASP A 230 11.75 -1.64 -9.16
C ASP A 230 12.02 -2.35 -7.82
N GLY A 231 11.30 -1.96 -6.76
CA GLY A 231 11.43 -2.57 -5.43
C GLY A 231 12.73 -2.25 -4.69
N THR A 232 13.57 -1.31 -5.17
CA THR A 232 14.87 -1.01 -4.56
C THR A 232 14.82 0.14 -3.55
N LYS A 233 13.75 0.93 -3.53
CA LYS A 233 13.55 2.08 -2.65
C LYS A 233 12.23 1.97 -1.91
N LEU A 234 12.20 2.57 -0.73
CA LEU A 234 11.02 2.74 0.09
C LEU A 234 10.95 4.22 0.51
N VAL A 235 9.80 4.85 0.33
CA VAL A 235 9.58 6.22 0.81
C VAL A 235 8.51 6.22 1.89
N CYS A 236 8.79 6.95 2.98
CA CYS A 236 7.89 7.12 4.11
C CYS A 236 7.57 8.60 4.30
N ALA A 237 6.34 9.00 4.03
CA ALA A 237 5.82 10.31 4.35
C ALA A 237 5.22 10.29 5.75
N ASN A 238 5.47 11.31 6.54
CA ASN A 238 4.98 11.43 7.91
C ASN A 238 4.33 12.78 8.09
N ALA A 239 3.06 12.78 8.50
CA ALA A 239 2.20 13.96 8.53
C ALA A 239 2.77 15.12 9.36
N THR A 240 3.61 14.85 10.36
CA THR A 240 4.23 15.86 11.22
C THR A 240 5.75 15.75 11.34
N SER A 241 6.35 14.67 10.83
CA SER A 241 7.74 14.29 11.12
C SER A 241 8.61 14.09 9.88
N GLY A 242 8.25 14.73 8.76
CA GLY A 242 9.11 14.78 7.58
C GLY A 242 8.90 13.67 6.55
N LEU A 243 9.78 13.61 5.59
CA LEU A 243 9.78 12.71 4.45
C LEU A 243 11.13 11.99 4.37
N TYR A 244 11.11 10.67 4.36
CA TYR A 244 12.32 9.86 4.36
C TYR A 244 12.32 8.85 3.22
N LEU A 245 13.48 8.73 2.57
CA LEU A 245 13.77 7.72 1.55
C LEU A 245 14.75 6.70 2.11
N TYR A 246 14.52 5.44 1.81
CA TYR A 246 15.33 4.31 2.24
C TYR A 246 15.72 3.44 1.06
N ASP A 247 16.77 2.67 1.19
CA ASP A 247 17.06 1.52 0.32
C ASP A 247 16.33 0.29 0.85
N PHE A 248 15.88 -0.56 -0.05
CA PHE A 248 15.26 -1.83 0.27
C PHE A 248 15.95 -2.96 -0.52
N ASP A 249 16.33 -4.00 0.19
CA ASP A 249 16.84 -5.23 -0.41
C ASP A 249 15.73 -6.29 -0.46
N ALA A 250 15.12 -6.47 -1.62
CA ALA A 250 14.05 -7.44 -1.81
C ALA A 250 14.51 -8.88 -1.57
N SER A 251 15.81 -9.20 -1.68
CA SER A 251 16.31 -10.56 -1.43
C SER A 251 16.26 -10.94 0.05
N SER A 252 16.46 -9.99 0.94
CA SER A 252 16.52 -10.18 2.40
C SER A 252 15.34 -9.58 3.16
N GLY A 253 14.61 -8.59 2.58
CA GLY A 253 13.60 -7.80 3.27
C GLY A 253 14.17 -6.67 4.11
N GLU A 254 15.47 -6.37 3.99
CA GLU A 254 16.14 -5.37 4.80
C GLU A 254 15.93 -3.94 4.28
N VAL A 255 15.58 -3.02 5.20
CA VAL A 255 15.53 -1.58 4.97
C VAL A 255 16.83 -0.95 5.45
N SER A 256 17.42 -0.04 4.67
CA SER A 256 18.71 0.59 5.01
C SER A 256 18.81 2.02 4.47
N ASN A 257 19.94 2.69 4.75
CA ASN A 257 20.33 3.97 4.16
C ASN A 257 19.24 5.07 4.23
N GLN A 258 18.77 5.35 5.46
CA GLN A 258 17.83 6.44 5.70
C GLN A 258 18.35 7.78 5.19
N LYS A 259 17.56 8.46 4.40
CA LYS A 259 17.83 9.81 3.89
C LYS A 259 16.59 10.69 4.04
N GLU A 260 16.72 11.81 4.74
CA GLU A 260 15.67 12.82 4.75
C GLU A 260 15.59 13.52 3.39
N ILE A 261 14.38 13.69 2.87
CA ILE A 261 14.11 14.53 1.71
C ILE A 261 13.54 15.85 2.23
N PRO A 262 14.24 16.98 2.07
CA PRO A 262 13.77 18.26 2.56
C PRO A 262 12.52 18.69 1.80
N ILE A 263 11.49 19.06 2.53
CA ILE A 263 10.27 19.65 1.95
C ILE A 263 10.52 21.15 1.83
N ASN A 264 11.01 21.58 0.66
CA ASN A 264 11.33 22.98 0.40
C ASN A 264 10.12 23.72 -0.19
N PHE A 265 9.77 24.86 0.42
CA PHE A 265 8.68 25.71 -0.05
C PHE A 265 9.20 27.05 -0.54
N SER A 266 8.83 27.40 -1.78
CA SER A 266 9.04 28.75 -2.33
C SER A 266 7.93 29.73 -1.94
N ILE A 267 6.86 29.25 -1.30
CA ILE A 267 5.68 30.07 -0.96
C ILE A 267 5.64 30.32 0.53
N SER A 268 6.08 31.52 0.94
CA SER A 268 5.99 32.05 2.31
C SER A 268 6.43 31.08 3.41
N LEU A 269 7.64 31.25 3.90
CA LEU A 269 8.28 30.51 5.00
C LEU A 269 7.51 30.44 6.34
N SER A 270 6.33 31.07 6.41
CA SER A 270 5.51 31.10 7.62
C SER A 270 4.53 29.95 7.76
N LYS A 271 4.45 29.03 6.77
CA LYS A 271 3.46 27.93 6.77
C LYS A 271 4.17 26.60 6.47
N PRO A 272 4.68 25.89 7.51
CA PRO A 272 5.27 24.59 7.31
C PRO A 272 4.20 23.64 6.73
N GLN A 273 4.56 22.91 5.68
CA GLN A 273 3.70 21.91 5.10
C GLN A 273 4.21 20.51 5.49
N SER A 274 3.32 19.57 5.59
CA SER A 274 3.62 18.18 5.92
C SER A 274 3.49 17.30 4.68
N ALA A 275 4.36 16.33 4.53
CA ALA A 275 4.23 15.31 3.50
C ALA A 275 3.10 14.35 3.88
N TYR A 276 2.28 13.95 2.91
CA TYR A 276 1.21 12.98 3.13
C TYR A 276 1.22 11.85 2.10
N GLY A 277 0.77 12.09 0.88
CA GLY A 277 0.79 11.10 -0.19
C GLY A 277 2.09 11.12 -0.97
N VAL A 278 2.58 9.95 -1.35
CA VAL A 278 3.80 9.79 -2.15
C VAL A 278 3.59 8.78 -3.26
N GLU A 279 4.19 9.03 -4.42
CA GLU A 279 4.21 8.09 -5.55
C GLU A 279 5.49 8.26 -6.36
N PHE A 280 6.08 7.14 -6.77
CA PHE A 280 7.20 7.15 -7.70
C PHE A 280 6.73 7.20 -9.16
N SER A 281 7.52 7.81 -10.02
CA SER A 281 7.35 7.60 -11.45
C SER A 281 7.68 6.17 -11.84
N GLN A 282 7.05 5.65 -12.90
CA GLN A 282 7.23 4.28 -13.37
C GLN A 282 8.71 3.92 -13.69
N ASN A 283 9.53 4.90 -14.04
CA ASN A 283 10.96 4.73 -14.32
C ASN A 283 11.87 4.96 -13.11
N ASN A 284 11.32 5.06 -11.91
CA ASN A 284 12.03 5.27 -10.61
C ASN A 284 12.83 6.57 -10.50
N LYS A 285 12.69 7.51 -11.44
CA LYS A 285 13.53 8.72 -11.47
C LYS A 285 12.93 9.90 -10.72
N LEU A 286 11.61 9.94 -10.62
CA LEU A 286 10.90 11.03 -9.96
C LEU A 286 10.11 10.52 -8.77
N LEU A 287 10.01 11.36 -7.75
CA LEU A 287 9.12 11.17 -6.61
C LEU A 287 8.13 12.33 -6.58
N TYR A 288 6.85 12.03 -6.53
CA TYR A 288 5.77 12.98 -6.33
C TYR A 288 5.31 12.95 -4.89
N VAL A 289 5.11 14.11 -4.30
CA VAL A 289 4.73 14.25 -2.88
C VAL A 289 3.58 15.24 -2.78
N SER A 290 2.44 14.80 -2.29
CA SER A 290 1.38 15.71 -1.89
C SER A 290 1.67 16.22 -0.48
N THR A 291 1.47 17.52 -0.28
CA THR A 291 1.66 18.16 1.02
C THR A 291 0.39 18.85 1.45
N TYR A 292 0.24 19.02 2.75
CA TYR A 292 -0.83 19.84 3.31
C TYR A 292 -0.30 20.75 4.42
N TYR A 293 -1.01 21.83 4.63
CA TYR A 293 -0.84 22.73 5.77
C TYR A 293 -2.20 22.97 6.40
N ASN A 294 -2.30 22.69 7.68
CA ASN A 294 -3.46 23.07 8.49
C ASN A 294 -2.98 23.87 9.70
N PRO A 295 -3.23 25.21 9.72
CA PRO A 295 -2.77 26.08 10.79
C PRO A 295 -3.46 25.79 12.14
N ASN A 296 -4.64 25.19 12.09
CA ASN A 296 -5.45 24.86 13.24
C ASN A 296 -5.71 23.35 13.21
N GLN A 297 -4.83 22.54 13.78
CA GLN A 297 -4.96 21.08 13.83
C GLN A 297 -6.33 20.58 14.38
N GLN A 298 -7.14 21.47 14.92
CA GLN A 298 -8.46 21.17 15.49
C GLN A 298 -9.64 21.63 14.63
N ASP A 299 -9.42 22.35 13.53
CA ASP A 299 -10.50 22.97 12.75
C ASP A 299 -10.40 22.59 11.27
N PHE A 300 -10.85 21.37 10.95
CA PHE A 300 -10.92 20.85 9.58
C PHE A 300 -11.94 21.59 8.70
N ASP A 301 -12.83 22.39 9.31
CA ASP A 301 -13.94 23.05 8.63
C ASP A 301 -13.58 24.40 8.00
N VAL A 302 -12.38 24.94 8.25
CA VAL A 302 -11.97 26.23 7.67
C VAL A 302 -11.15 26.00 6.39
N ALA A 303 -11.83 25.63 5.31
CA ALA A 303 -11.24 25.38 3.99
C ALA A 303 -10.34 26.52 3.48
N SER A 304 -10.60 27.76 3.88
CA SER A 304 -9.82 28.95 3.48
C SER A 304 -8.42 29.03 4.12
N ALA A 305 -8.15 28.21 5.16
CA ALA A 305 -6.87 28.19 5.86
C ALA A 305 -6.01 26.98 5.48
N GLN A 306 -6.55 26.02 4.71
CA GLN A 306 -5.84 24.82 4.28
C GLN A 306 -5.14 25.07 2.94
N TYR A 307 -3.90 24.61 2.83
CA TYR A 307 -3.10 24.69 1.60
C TYR A 307 -2.51 23.31 1.29
N GLY A 308 -2.58 22.92 0.03
CA GLY A 308 -1.93 21.72 -0.48
C GLY A 308 -0.99 22.09 -1.62
N SER A 309 0.06 21.32 -1.78
CA SER A 309 0.98 21.40 -2.91
C SER A 309 1.30 20.00 -3.43
N LEU A 310 1.58 19.90 -4.71
CA LEU A 310 2.17 18.71 -5.30
C LEU A 310 3.62 19.05 -5.66
N LEU A 311 4.56 18.39 -5.01
CA LEU A 311 6.00 18.54 -5.23
C LEU A 311 6.51 17.39 -6.09
N GLN A 312 7.52 17.68 -6.91
CA GLN A 312 8.25 16.69 -7.70
C GLN A 312 9.74 16.79 -7.38
N TYR A 313 10.32 15.64 -7.05
CA TYR A 313 11.76 15.51 -6.81
C TYR A 313 12.39 14.65 -7.88
N ASP A 314 13.53 15.10 -8.40
CA ASP A 314 14.38 14.30 -9.29
C ASP A 314 15.35 13.49 -8.41
N LEU A 315 15.13 12.18 -8.34
CA LEU A 315 15.96 11.27 -7.55
C LEU A 315 17.32 10.95 -8.19
N THR A 316 17.54 11.40 -9.43
CA THR A 316 18.81 11.23 -10.15
C THR A 316 19.72 12.45 -10.04
N ALA A 317 19.19 13.57 -9.54
CA ALA A 317 19.98 14.79 -9.34
C ALA A 317 21.06 14.56 -8.25
N PRO A 318 22.27 15.06 -8.46
CA PRO A 318 23.28 15.05 -7.38
C PRO A 318 22.77 15.88 -6.20
N ASN A 319 23.05 15.43 -5.00
CA ASN A 319 22.70 16.10 -3.72
C ASN A 319 23.43 17.44 -3.56
#